data_3a3ba29ce819a475f5dc8ad1701524ba
#
_entry.id   3a3ba29ce819a475f5dc8ad1701524ba
#
_cell.length_a   1.000
_cell.length_b   1.000
_cell.length_c   1.000
_cell.angle_alpha   90.00
_cell.angle_beta   90.00
_cell.angle_gamma   90.00
#
_symmetry.space_group_name_H-M   'P 1'
#
loop_
_entity.id
_entity.type
_entity.pdbx_description
1 polymer ?
#
loop_
_entity_poly.entity_id
_entity_poly.type
_entity_poly.pdbx_seq_one_letter_code
_entity_poly.pdbx_strand_id
1 'polypeptide(L)'
;NHCNRFEQDHPDFKTEIVTPENLQRCRDMVSKWYEVHEWNEQIEQEKTAISRAFDHFEAVHMDGLMLIENGEVIAFSMGARMNELYYDVCFEKAYSAINGAYAMINREFSRMIAQKYPELQFLNREDDMGEPGLRKAKESYQPTCLLEKYNACL
;
A
#
# COMPACT_ATOMS: atom_id res chain seq x y z
N ASN A 1 10.65 3.53 17.21
CA ASN A 1 10.41 3.17 15.82
C ASN A 1 9.16 2.28 15.74
N HIS A 2 8.17 2.65 14.92
CA HIS A 2 6.87 1.97 14.81
C HIS A 2 7.00 0.50 14.43
N CYS A 3 7.91 0.15 13.51
CA CYS A 3 8.12 -1.23 13.10
C CYS A 3 8.67 -2.10 14.24
N ASN A 4 9.64 -1.61 15.02
CA ASN A 4 10.19 -2.39 16.14
C ASN A 4 9.13 -2.66 17.21
N ARG A 5 8.25 -1.69 17.45
CA ARG A 5 7.14 -1.86 18.37
C ARG A 5 6.14 -2.87 17.83
N PHE A 6 5.78 -2.76 16.54
CA PHE A 6 4.90 -3.73 15.91
C PHE A 6 5.44 -5.16 16.02
N GLU A 7 6.74 -5.39 15.76
CA GLU A 7 7.38 -6.70 15.91
C GLU A 7 7.32 -7.25 17.34
N GLN A 8 7.38 -6.37 18.35
CA GLN A 8 7.27 -6.75 19.75
C GLN A 8 5.83 -7.10 20.13
N ASP A 9 4.87 -6.30 19.66
CA ASP A 9 3.44 -6.46 19.98
C ASP A 9 2.79 -7.61 19.18
N HIS A 10 3.36 -7.95 18.00
CA HIS A 10 2.86 -8.94 17.04
C HIS A 10 3.94 -9.93 16.59
N PRO A 11 4.53 -10.74 17.50
CA PRO A 11 5.70 -11.59 17.19
C PRO A 11 5.44 -12.68 16.16
N ASP A 12 4.19 -13.07 15.95
CA ASP A 12 3.78 -14.16 15.06
C ASP A 12 3.25 -13.67 13.70
N PHE A 13 3.42 -12.38 13.39
CA PHE A 13 3.03 -11.87 12.08
C PHE A 13 3.82 -12.54 10.95
N LYS A 14 3.18 -12.63 9.79
CA LYS A 14 3.79 -13.17 8.58
C LYS A 14 3.53 -12.25 7.40
N THR A 15 4.41 -12.30 6.41
CA THR A 15 4.18 -11.69 5.11
C THR A 15 3.91 -12.75 4.06
N GLU A 16 3.04 -12.46 3.11
CA GLU A 16 2.73 -13.33 1.98
C GLU A 16 2.61 -12.49 0.71
N ILE A 17 3.27 -12.96 -0.36
CA ILE A 17 3.18 -12.32 -1.67
C ILE A 17 1.76 -12.48 -2.22
N VAL A 18 1.21 -11.39 -2.76
CA VAL A 18 -0.09 -11.41 -3.43
C VAL A 18 0.07 -12.07 -4.80
N THR A 19 -0.81 -13.02 -5.06
CA THR A 19 -0.93 -13.74 -6.33
C THR A 19 -2.39 -13.74 -6.77
N PRO A 20 -2.71 -14.06 -8.04
CA PRO A 20 -4.11 -14.18 -8.47
C PRO A 20 -4.94 -15.13 -7.61
N GLU A 21 -4.32 -16.20 -7.10
CA GLU A 21 -5.00 -17.22 -6.30
C GLU A 21 -5.38 -16.75 -4.89
N ASN A 22 -4.60 -15.83 -4.30
CA ASN A 22 -4.85 -15.33 -2.93
C ASN A 22 -5.37 -13.88 -2.89
N LEU A 23 -5.49 -13.21 -4.04
CA LEU A 23 -5.90 -11.82 -4.18
C LEU A 23 -7.28 -11.53 -3.53
N GLN A 24 -8.18 -12.53 -3.49
CA GLN A 24 -9.47 -12.39 -2.82
C GLN A 24 -9.34 -12.00 -1.36
N ARG A 25 -8.29 -12.41 -0.67
CA ARG A 25 -8.03 -12.04 0.72
C ARG A 25 -7.78 -10.53 0.89
N CYS A 26 -7.12 -9.89 -0.09
CA CYS A 26 -6.97 -8.43 -0.12
C CYS A 26 -8.32 -7.74 -0.38
N ARG A 27 -9.15 -8.28 -1.28
CA ARG A 27 -10.51 -7.76 -1.54
C ARG A 27 -11.37 -7.81 -0.28
N ASP A 28 -11.34 -8.92 0.44
CA ASP A 28 -12.10 -9.10 1.67
C ASP A 28 -11.64 -8.13 2.77
N MET A 29 -10.31 -7.97 2.91
CA MET A 29 -9.73 -7.01 3.87
C MET A 29 -10.15 -5.58 3.54
N VAL A 30 -10.05 -5.15 2.29
CA VAL A 30 -10.38 -3.77 1.91
C VAL A 30 -11.89 -3.49 2.01
N SER A 31 -12.74 -4.48 1.76
CA SER A 31 -14.18 -4.35 1.98
C SER A 31 -14.49 -4.06 3.46
N LYS A 32 -13.91 -4.81 4.37
CA LYS A 32 -14.02 -4.57 5.82
C LYS A 32 -13.42 -3.21 6.22
N TRP A 33 -12.34 -2.79 5.57
CA TRP A 33 -11.71 -1.50 5.82
C TRP A 33 -12.67 -0.35 5.48
N TYR A 34 -13.40 -0.43 4.36
CA TYR A 34 -14.38 0.58 3.96
C TYR A 34 -15.63 0.60 4.85
N GLU A 35 -16.04 -0.51 5.44
CA GLU A 35 -17.21 -0.59 6.34
C GLU A 35 -17.08 0.29 7.59
N VAL A 36 -15.84 0.52 8.07
CA VAL A 36 -15.56 1.32 9.27
C VAL A 36 -15.21 2.79 8.96
N HIS A 37 -15.20 3.17 7.70
CA HIS A 37 -14.90 4.54 7.27
C HIS A 37 -16.17 5.23 6.76
N GLU A 38 -16.35 6.49 7.14
CA GLU A 38 -17.47 7.28 6.65
C GLU A 38 -17.37 7.47 5.13
N TRP A 39 -18.51 7.32 4.45
CA TRP A 39 -18.59 7.51 3.02
C TRP A 39 -18.29 8.95 2.61
N ASN A 40 -17.48 9.12 1.58
CA ASN A 40 -17.29 10.37 0.84
C ASN A 40 -16.95 10.05 -0.62
N GLU A 41 -16.99 11.06 -1.48
CA GLU A 41 -16.74 10.89 -2.91
C GLU A 41 -15.33 10.37 -3.21
N GLN A 42 -14.32 10.77 -2.44
CA GLN A 42 -12.95 10.30 -2.60
C GLN A 42 -12.82 8.81 -2.28
N ILE A 43 -13.48 8.34 -1.21
CA ILE A 43 -13.54 6.91 -0.88
C ILE A 43 -14.20 6.10 -1.99
N GLU A 44 -15.26 6.61 -2.61
CA GLU A 44 -15.94 5.90 -3.70
C GLU A 44 -15.08 5.84 -4.98
N GLN A 45 -14.37 6.90 -5.29
CA GLN A 45 -13.39 6.92 -6.38
C GLN A 45 -12.24 5.94 -6.12
N GLU A 46 -11.72 5.90 -4.90
CA GLU A 46 -10.67 4.97 -4.49
C GLU A 46 -11.15 3.51 -4.56
N LYS A 47 -12.37 3.20 -4.06
CA LYS A 47 -12.97 1.86 -4.18
C LYS A 47 -13.05 1.40 -5.63
N THR A 48 -13.45 2.28 -6.53
CA THR A 48 -13.50 1.99 -7.96
C THR A 48 -12.10 1.73 -8.51
N ALA A 49 -11.12 2.54 -8.18
CA ALA A 49 -9.75 2.40 -8.64
C ALA A 49 -9.11 1.10 -8.14
N ILE A 50 -9.24 0.79 -6.85
CA ILE A 50 -8.67 -0.42 -6.26
C ILE A 50 -9.36 -1.69 -6.78
N SER A 51 -10.68 -1.66 -7.02
CA SER A 51 -11.40 -2.79 -7.64
C SER A 51 -10.89 -3.07 -9.04
N ARG A 52 -10.69 -2.04 -9.87
CA ARG A 52 -10.10 -2.18 -11.20
C ARG A 52 -8.68 -2.71 -11.16
N ALA A 53 -7.86 -2.25 -10.20
CA ALA A 53 -6.50 -2.76 -10.02
C ALA A 53 -6.51 -4.26 -9.67
N PHE A 54 -7.41 -4.70 -8.82
CA PHE A 54 -7.58 -6.12 -8.52
C PHE A 54 -8.02 -6.93 -9.76
N ASP A 55 -8.96 -6.41 -10.55
CA ASP A 55 -9.45 -7.09 -11.75
C ASP A 55 -8.40 -7.25 -12.84
N HIS A 56 -7.43 -6.34 -12.87
CA HIS A 56 -6.36 -6.30 -13.88
C HIS A 56 -4.96 -6.59 -13.30
N PHE A 57 -4.88 -7.13 -12.10
CA PHE A 57 -3.63 -7.33 -11.34
C PHE A 57 -2.51 -7.95 -12.17
N GLU A 58 -2.80 -9.05 -12.89
CA GLU A 58 -1.83 -9.70 -13.77
C GLU A 58 -1.56 -8.90 -15.05
N ALA A 59 -2.63 -8.38 -15.67
CA ALA A 59 -2.52 -7.68 -16.96
C ALA A 59 -1.65 -6.41 -16.88
N VAL A 60 -1.63 -5.75 -15.73
CA VAL A 60 -0.80 -4.56 -15.48
C VAL A 60 0.47 -4.87 -14.68
N HIS A 61 0.78 -6.16 -14.50
CA HIS A 61 1.99 -6.65 -13.82
C HIS A 61 2.19 -6.04 -12.43
N MET A 62 1.13 -5.97 -11.63
CA MET A 62 1.24 -5.49 -10.25
C MET A 62 1.97 -6.48 -9.36
N ASP A 63 2.70 -5.96 -8.40
CA ASP A 63 3.20 -6.68 -7.25
C ASP A 63 2.34 -6.37 -6.03
N GLY A 64 2.26 -7.30 -5.10
CA GLY A 64 1.58 -7.08 -3.84
C GLY A 64 2.17 -7.90 -2.71
N LEU A 65 2.02 -7.38 -1.49
CA LEU A 65 2.40 -8.05 -0.25
C LEU A 65 1.28 -7.90 0.76
N MET A 66 0.94 -8.97 1.46
CA MET A 66 0.03 -8.99 2.60
C MET A 66 0.81 -9.12 3.90
N LEU A 67 0.32 -8.46 4.93
CA LEU A 67 0.71 -8.67 6.33
C LEU A 67 -0.40 -9.46 7.01
N ILE A 68 -0.05 -10.58 7.60
CA ILE A 68 -0.99 -11.55 8.14
C ILE A 68 -0.72 -11.76 9.62
N GLU A 69 -1.76 -11.72 10.43
CA GLU A 69 -1.74 -12.09 11.84
C GLU A 69 -2.92 -13.01 12.15
N ASN A 70 -2.68 -14.10 12.89
CA ASN A 70 -3.69 -15.09 13.23
C ASN A 70 -4.54 -15.60 12.04
N GLY A 71 -3.93 -15.68 10.86
CA GLY A 71 -4.58 -16.09 9.62
C GLY A 71 -5.36 -15.00 8.89
N GLU A 72 -5.53 -13.82 9.48
CA GLU A 72 -6.24 -12.67 8.91
C GLU A 72 -5.26 -11.71 8.23
N VAL A 73 -5.66 -11.14 7.09
CA VAL A 73 -4.92 -10.04 6.45
C VAL A 73 -5.20 -8.76 7.20
N ILE A 74 -4.18 -8.18 7.81
CA ILE A 74 -4.28 -6.95 8.60
C ILE A 74 -3.78 -5.70 7.86
N ALA A 75 -2.99 -5.91 6.81
CA ALA A 75 -2.54 -4.86 5.90
C ALA A 75 -2.13 -5.47 4.56
N PHE A 76 -2.18 -4.67 3.50
CA PHE A 76 -1.53 -5.00 2.23
C PHE A 76 -1.03 -3.74 1.53
N SER A 77 -0.05 -3.94 0.65
CA SER A 77 0.44 -2.92 -0.27
C SER A 77 0.54 -3.51 -1.66
N MET A 78 0.21 -2.71 -2.68
CA MET A 78 0.28 -3.08 -4.08
C MET A 78 0.80 -1.93 -4.92
N GLY A 79 1.53 -2.26 -5.98
CA GLY A 79 2.06 -1.28 -6.89
C GLY A 79 2.52 -1.89 -8.20
N ALA A 80 3.05 -1.05 -9.06
CA ALA A 80 3.55 -1.45 -10.37
C ALA A 80 4.82 -0.67 -10.73
N ARG A 81 5.67 -1.30 -11.50
CA ARG A 81 6.88 -0.67 -12.03
C ARG A 81 6.50 0.32 -13.12
N MET A 82 6.90 1.58 -12.97
CA MET A 82 6.67 2.63 -13.97
C MET A 82 7.72 2.60 -15.10
N ASN A 83 8.98 2.42 -14.74
CA ASN A 83 10.12 2.30 -15.64
C ASN A 83 11.31 1.64 -14.92
N GLU A 84 12.50 1.72 -15.49
CA GLU A 84 13.70 1.08 -14.92
C GLU A 84 14.09 1.64 -13.55
N LEU A 85 13.81 2.91 -13.27
CA LEU A 85 14.26 3.61 -12.05
C LEU A 85 13.15 3.84 -11.03
N TYR A 86 11.88 3.84 -11.45
CA TYR A 86 10.74 4.23 -10.63
C TYR A 86 9.72 3.11 -10.49
N TYR A 87 9.27 2.92 -9.26
CA TYR A 87 8.16 2.05 -8.91
C TYR A 87 7.06 2.87 -8.22
N ASP A 88 5.80 2.63 -8.57
CA ASP A 88 4.65 3.30 -8.00
C ASP A 88 3.94 2.40 -6.99
N VAL A 89 3.84 2.86 -5.76
CA VAL A 89 3.05 2.22 -4.69
C VAL A 89 1.63 2.77 -4.77
N CYS A 90 0.79 2.10 -5.55
CA CYS A 90 -0.55 2.57 -5.89
C CYS A 90 -1.54 2.51 -4.73
N PHE A 91 -1.49 1.41 -3.94
CA PHE A 91 -2.45 1.17 -2.85
C PHE A 91 -1.74 0.60 -1.64
N GLU A 92 -2.03 1.18 -0.48
CA GLU A 92 -1.56 0.69 0.82
C GLU A 92 -2.69 0.84 1.83
N LYS A 93 -3.13 -0.27 2.40
CA LYS A 93 -4.22 -0.34 3.39
C LYS A 93 -3.77 -1.14 4.60
N ALA A 94 -4.10 -0.64 5.78
CA ALA A 94 -3.92 -1.34 7.05
C ALA A 94 -5.06 -0.98 8.00
N TYR A 95 -5.37 -1.85 8.93
CA TYR A 95 -6.30 -1.51 10.00
C TYR A 95 -5.63 -0.52 10.96
N SER A 96 -6.19 0.67 11.07
CA SER A 96 -5.66 1.76 11.93
C SER A 96 -5.65 1.41 13.42
N ALA A 97 -6.51 0.49 13.84
CA ALA A 97 -6.54 -0.03 15.20
C ALA A 97 -5.27 -0.84 15.56
N ILE A 98 -4.52 -1.33 14.56
CA ILE A 98 -3.28 -2.10 14.77
C ILE A 98 -2.11 -1.13 14.64
N ASN A 99 -1.55 -0.76 15.79
CA ASN A 99 -0.48 0.23 15.84
C ASN A 99 0.78 -0.25 15.09
N GLY A 100 1.24 0.56 14.14
CA GLY A 100 2.44 0.26 13.35
C GLY A 100 2.21 -0.60 12.12
N ALA A 101 0.99 -1.12 11.87
CA ALA A 101 0.69 -1.96 10.70
C ALA A 101 1.00 -1.25 9.37
N TYR A 102 0.64 0.04 9.22
CA TYR A 102 1.01 0.84 8.04
C TYR A 102 2.53 0.96 7.86
N ALA A 103 3.26 1.25 8.93
CA ALA A 103 4.72 1.35 8.85
C ALA A 103 5.37 0.01 8.51
N MET A 104 4.81 -1.08 9.05
CA MET A 104 5.32 -2.42 8.81
C MET A 104 5.08 -2.88 7.38
N ILE A 105 3.86 -2.77 6.86
CA ILE A 105 3.58 -3.17 5.47
C ILE A 105 4.39 -2.32 4.48
N ASN A 106 4.52 -1.02 4.72
CA ASN A 106 5.37 -0.16 3.90
C ASN A 106 6.83 -0.63 3.88
N ARG A 107 7.41 -0.93 5.05
CA ARG A 107 8.79 -1.43 5.15
C ARG A 107 8.98 -2.75 4.40
N GLU A 108 8.12 -3.71 4.65
CA GLU A 108 8.25 -5.06 4.08
C GLU A 108 7.99 -5.06 2.56
N PHE A 109 7.00 -4.29 2.10
CA PHE A 109 6.75 -4.13 0.67
C PHE A 109 7.94 -3.45 -0.03
N SER A 110 8.46 -2.36 0.53
CA SER A 110 9.64 -1.67 -0.03
C SER A 110 10.86 -2.59 -0.10
N ARG A 111 11.08 -3.43 0.92
CA ARG A 111 12.17 -4.43 0.90
C ARG A 111 11.98 -5.49 -0.19
N MET A 112 10.76 -5.99 -0.32
CA MET A 112 10.41 -6.96 -1.36
C MET A 112 10.66 -6.38 -2.75
N ILE A 113 10.22 -5.15 -3.01
CA ILE A 113 10.39 -4.47 -4.30
C ILE A 113 11.87 -4.19 -4.59
N ALA A 114 12.62 -3.69 -3.62
CA ALA A 114 14.06 -3.46 -3.78
C ALA A 114 14.86 -4.76 -4.06
N GLN A 115 14.41 -5.86 -3.50
CA GLN A 115 15.01 -7.18 -3.73
C GLN A 115 14.64 -7.74 -5.12
N LYS A 116 13.39 -7.54 -5.55
CA LYS A 116 12.89 -8.01 -6.85
C LYS A 116 13.45 -7.20 -8.01
N TYR A 117 13.65 -5.90 -7.82
CA TYR A 117 14.09 -4.95 -8.84
C TYR A 117 15.30 -4.14 -8.32
N PRO A 118 16.50 -4.73 -8.31
CA PRO A 118 17.67 -4.11 -7.70
C PRO A 118 18.16 -2.82 -8.40
N GLU A 119 17.72 -2.58 -9.64
CA GLU A 119 18.02 -1.37 -10.40
C GLU A 119 17.14 -0.16 -10.02
N LEU A 120 16.04 -0.36 -9.30
CA LEU A 120 15.16 0.74 -8.88
C LEU A 120 15.88 1.69 -7.92
N GLN A 121 15.65 2.98 -8.11
CA GLN A 121 16.21 4.03 -7.27
C GLN A 121 15.13 4.75 -6.44
N PHE A 122 13.89 4.76 -6.92
CA PHE A 122 12.81 5.52 -6.30
C PHE A 122 11.53 4.70 -6.17
N LEU A 123 10.90 4.83 -5.00
CA LEU A 123 9.53 4.41 -4.76
C LEU A 123 8.67 5.68 -4.69
N ASN A 124 7.77 5.85 -5.66
CA ASN A 124 6.74 6.87 -5.61
C ASN A 124 5.61 6.38 -4.70
N ARG A 125 5.15 7.21 -3.78
CA ARG A 125 4.08 6.87 -2.84
C ARG A 125 2.82 7.70 -3.08
N GLU A 126 2.65 8.19 -4.27
CA GLU A 126 1.53 9.01 -4.69
C GLU A 126 1.34 10.30 -3.85
N ASP A 127 0.28 11.06 -4.10
CA ASP A 127 0.02 12.31 -3.40
C ASP A 127 -0.67 12.10 -2.04
N ASP A 128 -0.80 13.19 -1.29
CA ASP A 128 -1.46 13.21 0.01
C ASP A 128 -2.95 13.61 -0.07
N MET A 129 -3.48 13.75 -1.27
CA MET A 129 -4.87 14.15 -1.54
C MET A 129 -5.31 15.44 -0.81
N GLY A 130 -4.36 16.27 -0.38
CA GLY A 130 -4.63 17.46 0.43
C GLY A 130 -4.91 17.18 1.91
N GLU A 131 -4.82 15.93 2.35
CA GLU A 131 -5.09 15.52 3.74
C GLU A 131 -3.88 15.77 4.64
N PRO A 132 -3.97 16.69 5.65
CA PRO A 132 -2.83 17.06 6.48
C PRO A 132 -2.20 15.88 7.25
N GLY A 133 -3.04 14.93 7.69
CA GLY A 133 -2.58 13.74 8.40
C GLY A 133 -1.76 12.82 7.51
N LEU A 134 -2.21 12.61 6.26
CA LEU A 134 -1.52 11.79 5.28
C LEU A 134 -0.22 12.45 4.81
N ARG A 135 -0.24 13.78 4.59
CA ARG A 135 0.97 14.57 4.30
C ARG A 135 2.03 14.39 5.37
N LYS A 136 1.67 14.62 6.63
CA LYS A 136 2.58 14.44 7.77
C LYS A 136 3.15 13.02 7.85
N ALA A 137 2.31 12.01 7.60
CA ALA A 137 2.76 10.62 7.57
C ALA A 137 3.78 10.38 6.44
N LYS A 138 3.51 10.85 5.22
CA LYS A 138 4.43 10.71 4.08
C LYS A 138 5.74 11.49 4.26
N GLU A 139 5.68 12.72 4.75
CA GLU A 139 6.88 13.54 5.06
C GLU A 139 7.75 12.92 6.17
N SER A 140 7.16 12.16 7.10
CA SER A 140 7.91 11.47 8.16
C SER A 140 8.90 10.42 7.63
N TYR A 141 8.73 9.95 6.39
CA TYR A 141 9.69 9.08 5.69
C TYR A 141 10.84 9.84 5.05
N GLN A 142 10.89 11.19 5.19
CA GLN A 142 11.94 12.06 4.64
C GLN A 142 12.14 11.83 3.13
N PRO A 143 11.13 12.12 2.30
CA PRO A 143 11.19 11.88 0.87
C PRO A 143 12.38 12.62 0.25
N THR A 144 13.04 11.99 -0.71
CA THR A 144 14.16 12.55 -1.44
C THR A 144 13.76 13.74 -2.29
N CYS A 145 12.54 13.70 -2.86
CA CYS A 145 11.95 14.79 -3.63
C CYS A 145 10.42 14.72 -3.57
N LEU A 146 9.78 15.84 -3.87
CA LEU A 146 8.35 15.94 -4.11
C LEU A 146 8.15 16.16 -5.61
N LEU A 147 7.44 15.24 -6.27
CA LEU A 147 7.11 15.35 -7.69
C LEU A 147 5.87 16.24 -7.86
N GLU A 148 5.94 17.17 -8.78
CA GLU A 148 4.77 17.97 -9.16
C GLU A 148 3.81 17.13 -10.00
N LYS A 149 2.53 17.15 -9.64
CA LYS A 149 1.44 16.55 -10.40
C LYS A 149 0.74 17.60 -11.26
N TYR A 150 0.42 17.25 -12.49
CA TYR A 150 -0.29 18.11 -13.42
C TYR A 150 -1.55 17.41 -13.93
N ASN A 151 -2.63 18.16 -14.03
CA ASN A 151 -3.85 17.70 -14.69
C ASN A 151 -3.80 18.11 -16.16
N ALA A 152 -3.89 17.14 -17.06
CA ALA A 152 -4.07 17.40 -18.48
C ALA A 152 -5.58 17.57 -18.78
N CYS A 153 -5.98 18.77 -19.20
CA CYS A 153 -7.34 19.04 -19.68
C CYS A 153 -7.33 19.02 -21.21
N LEU A 154 -8.27 18.28 -21.82
CA LEU A 154 -8.55 18.31 -23.26
C LEU A 154 -9.57 19.39 -23.56
#